data_b7846b26e669e87bf37d3a1afbaa1420
#
_entry.id   b7846b26e669e87bf37d3a1afbaa1420
#
_cell.length_a   1.000
_cell.length_b   1.000
_cell.length_c   1.000
_cell.angle_alpha   90.00
_cell.angle_beta   90.00
_cell.angle_gamma   90.00
#
_symmetry.space_group_name_H-M   'P 1'
#
loop_
_entity.id
_entity.type
_entity.pdbx_description
1 polymer ?
#
loop_
_entity_poly.entity_id
_entity_poly.type
_entity_poly.pdbx_seq_one_letter_code
_entity_poly.pdbx_strand_id
1 'polypeptide(L)'
;MSDSAARHRARQTIINLCLALAASVALVVTIVLIVPRDDSNRIKAVDYATISRTAKADTNFNIITINPPANWWCNSAEFILKPIDAVQTFKAGFVGSDVKYIGYTQAFETNPTWLALKLNGKVLTGEYSSGKYTWQIYKSVVQSTPAKTMDYMMVMNNQKNDYVFVYGVAETKEFETFANEIDDRLRGVTQID
;
A
#
# COMPACT_ATOMS: atom_id res chain seq x y z
N MET A 1 53.53 45.91 22.48
CA MET A 1 53.27 45.84 21.01
C MET A 1 52.81 44.49 20.52
N SER A 2 52.61 43.47 21.36
CA SER A 2 52.18 42.11 20.95
C SER A 2 50.62 41.92 20.79
N ASP A 3 49.84 42.72 21.48
CA ASP A 3 48.34 42.53 21.50
C ASP A 3 47.63 42.92 20.19
N SER A 4 48.12 43.89 19.46
CA SER A 4 47.54 44.32 18.18
C SER A 4 47.73 43.26 17.07
N ALA A 5 48.90 42.63 17.06
CA ALA A 5 49.19 41.57 16.07
C ALA A 5 48.41 40.28 16.36
N ALA A 6 48.16 39.93 17.63
CA ALA A 6 47.37 38.81 18.04
C ALA A 6 45.87 39.00 17.65
N ARG A 7 45.33 40.19 17.88
CA ARG A 7 43.95 40.56 17.46
C ARG A 7 43.78 40.57 15.96
N HIS A 8 44.79 41.00 15.21
CA HIS A 8 44.73 40.99 13.75
C HIS A 8 44.71 39.56 13.19
N ARG A 9 45.53 38.65 13.75
CA ARG A 9 45.52 37.23 13.37
C ARG A 9 44.20 36.55 13.72
N ALA A 10 43.67 36.79 14.93
CA ALA A 10 42.36 36.22 15.34
C ALA A 10 41.24 36.69 14.43
N ARG A 11 41.21 37.97 14.07
CA ARG A 11 40.21 38.51 13.13
C ARG A 11 40.33 37.88 11.72
N GLN A 12 41.55 37.68 11.24
CA GLN A 12 41.82 37.06 9.96
C GLN A 12 41.38 35.59 9.92
N THR A 13 41.59 34.85 11.02
CA THR A 13 41.14 33.46 11.19
C THR A 13 39.60 33.37 11.17
N ILE A 14 38.92 34.29 11.86
CA ILE A 14 37.45 34.32 11.88
C ILE A 14 36.91 34.66 10.48
N ILE A 15 37.47 35.60 9.77
CA ILE A 15 37.06 35.96 8.41
C ILE A 15 37.24 34.76 7.47
N ASN A 16 38.38 34.06 7.53
CA ASN A 16 38.67 32.91 6.71
C ASN A 16 37.69 31.74 7.02
N LEU A 17 37.35 31.56 8.31
CA LEU A 17 36.38 30.56 8.73
C LEU A 17 34.97 30.88 8.18
N CYS A 18 34.54 32.14 8.28
CA CYS A 18 33.26 32.58 7.75
C CYS A 18 33.19 32.44 6.21
N LEU A 19 34.28 32.76 5.51
CA LEU A 19 34.36 32.58 4.05
C LEU A 19 34.31 31.12 3.66
N ALA A 20 35.04 30.24 4.35
CA ALA A 20 34.97 28.80 4.10
C ALA A 20 33.56 28.22 4.34
N LEU A 21 32.92 28.63 5.43
CA LEU A 21 31.57 28.24 5.75
C LEU A 21 30.58 28.75 4.69
N ALA A 22 30.67 29.99 4.28
CA ALA A 22 29.85 30.60 3.25
C ALA A 22 30.00 29.87 1.90
N ALA A 23 31.25 29.53 1.53
CA ALA A 23 31.50 28.75 0.31
C ALA A 23 30.87 27.34 0.37
N SER A 24 30.99 26.67 1.52
CA SER A 24 30.37 25.34 1.71
C SER A 24 28.85 25.41 1.64
N VAL A 25 28.24 26.40 2.27
CA VAL A 25 26.78 26.60 2.23
C VAL A 25 26.32 26.94 0.80
N ALA A 26 27.04 27.83 0.10
CA ALA A 26 26.74 28.17 -1.29
C ALA A 26 26.79 26.95 -2.20
N LEU A 27 27.77 26.07 -2.03
CA LEU A 27 27.88 24.81 -2.77
C LEU A 27 26.66 23.90 -2.53
N VAL A 28 26.31 23.71 -1.25
CA VAL A 28 25.14 22.88 -0.89
C VAL A 28 23.85 23.45 -1.47
N VAL A 29 23.64 24.76 -1.33
CA VAL A 29 22.45 25.44 -1.89
C VAL A 29 22.42 25.29 -3.41
N THR A 30 23.57 25.45 -4.08
CA THR A 30 23.67 25.29 -5.53
C THR A 30 23.30 23.87 -5.95
N ILE A 31 23.80 22.84 -5.25
CA ILE A 31 23.46 21.44 -5.54
C ILE A 31 21.94 21.21 -5.32
N VAL A 32 21.37 21.69 -4.23
CA VAL A 32 19.94 21.54 -3.91
C VAL A 32 19.05 22.23 -4.94
N LEU A 33 19.49 23.37 -5.52
CA LEU A 33 18.74 24.11 -6.53
C LEU A 33 18.88 23.49 -7.93
N ILE A 34 20.02 22.87 -8.26
CA ILE A 34 20.29 22.25 -9.57
C ILE A 34 19.67 20.83 -9.64
N VAL A 35 19.59 20.11 -8.52
CA VAL A 35 18.96 18.79 -8.52
C VAL A 35 17.44 18.97 -8.68
N PRO A 36 16.87 18.61 -9.84
CA PRO A 36 15.42 18.67 -10.02
C PRO A 36 14.77 17.77 -8.98
N ARG A 37 13.96 18.35 -8.12
CA ARG A 37 13.08 17.57 -7.27
C ARG A 37 12.02 17.01 -8.18
N ASP A 38 12.08 15.71 -8.40
CA ASP A 38 11.00 14.99 -9.08
C ASP A 38 9.81 14.92 -8.10
N ASP A 39 8.99 15.98 -8.10
CA ASP A 39 7.74 16.08 -7.36
C ASP A 39 6.62 15.30 -8.09
N SER A 40 6.95 14.61 -9.19
CA SER A 40 6.01 13.71 -9.85
C SER A 40 5.60 12.61 -8.88
N ASN A 41 4.32 12.41 -8.76
CA ASN A 41 3.75 11.34 -7.95
C ASN A 41 4.37 10.01 -8.43
N ARG A 42 5.33 9.47 -7.67
CA ARG A 42 6.09 8.25 -8.03
C ARG A 42 5.21 7.01 -8.13
N ILE A 43 3.96 7.14 -7.75
CA ILE A 43 2.96 6.07 -7.82
C ILE A 43 2.43 6.04 -9.26
N LYS A 44 3.01 5.18 -10.09
CA LYS A 44 2.55 4.97 -11.46
C LYS A 44 1.33 4.07 -11.46
N ALA A 45 0.35 4.41 -12.30
CA ALA A 45 -0.77 3.53 -12.57
C ALA A 45 -0.29 2.26 -13.28
N VAL A 46 -0.78 1.12 -12.84
CA VAL A 46 -0.49 -0.21 -13.39
C VAL A 46 -1.72 -0.68 -14.16
N ASP A 47 -1.51 -1.32 -15.30
CA ASP A 47 -2.58 -1.96 -16.07
C ASP A 47 -3.06 -3.24 -15.36
N TYR A 48 -3.86 -3.00 -14.32
CA TYR A 48 -4.44 -4.05 -13.50
C TYR A 48 -5.28 -5.05 -14.31
N ALA A 49 -6.03 -4.55 -15.31
CA ALA A 49 -6.92 -5.40 -16.12
C ALA A 49 -6.13 -6.42 -16.96
N THR A 50 -5.01 -6.01 -17.53
CA THR A 50 -4.14 -6.93 -18.28
C THR A 50 -3.46 -7.93 -17.35
N ILE A 51 -2.93 -7.49 -16.20
CA ILE A 51 -2.25 -8.38 -15.25
C ILE A 51 -3.21 -9.42 -14.68
N SER A 52 -4.43 -9.03 -14.29
CA SER A 52 -5.42 -9.97 -13.77
C SER A 52 -5.90 -10.97 -14.83
N ARG A 53 -6.04 -10.53 -16.10
CA ARG A 53 -6.41 -11.40 -17.21
C ARG A 53 -5.31 -12.42 -17.51
N THR A 54 -4.06 -11.99 -17.55
CA THR A 54 -2.91 -12.89 -17.73
C THR A 54 -2.82 -13.90 -16.60
N ALA A 55 -2.91 -13.46 -15.35
CA ALA A 55 -2.90 -14.33 -14.20
C ALA A 55 -4.05 -15.36 -14.23
N LYS A 56 -5.24 -14.95 -14.67
CA LYS A 56 -6.38 -15.87 -14.85
C LYS A 56 -6.16 -16.88 -15.98
N ALA A 57 -5.49 -16.49 -17.06
CA ALA A 57 -5.19 -17.38 -18.18
C ALA A 57 -4.07 -18.39 -17.83
N ASP A 58 -3.11 -18.00 -17.00
CA ASP A 58 -1.97 -18.83 -16.60
C ASP A 58 -2.28 -19.78 -15.44
N THR A 59 -3.47 -19.68 -14.85
CA THR A 59 -3.87 -20.47 -13.69
C THR A 59 -5.29 -20.99 -13.85
N ASN A 60 -5.65 -22.01 -13.07
CA ASN A 60 -7.02 -22.50 -12.98
C ASN A 60 -7.87 -21.76 -11.93
N PHE A 61 -7.31 -20.69 -11.34
CA PHE A 61 -7.99 -19.93 -10.30
C PHE A 61 -8.91 -18.86 -10.87
N ASN A 62 -10.07 -18.72 -10.26
CA ASN A 62 -11.00 -17.65 -10.62
C ASN A 62 -10.54 -16.31 -9.98
N ILE A 63 -9.62 -15.62 -10.67
CA ILE A 63 -9.16 -14.31 -10.24
C ILE A 63 -10.24 -13.27 -10.50
N ILE A 64 -10.66 -12.60 -9.43
CA ILE A 64 -11.68 -11.57 -9.46
C ILE A 64 -11.04 -10.26 -9.91
N THR A 65 -11.44 -9.80 -11.09
CA THR A 65 -11.00 -8.49 -11.60
C THR A 65 -12.01 -7.43 -11.20
N ILE A 66 -11.63 -6.59 -10.24
CA ILE A 66 -12.46 -5.48 -9.76
C ILE A 66 -12.23 -4.22 -10.61
N ASN A 67 -13.28 -3.40 -10.76
CA ASN A 67 -13.15 -2.05 -11.29
C ASN A 67 -13.07 -1.08 -10.11
N PRO A 68 -11.91 -0.45 -9.88
CA PRO A 68 -11.83 0.50 -8.77
C PRO A 68 -12.80 1.66 -8.98
N PRO A 69 -13.36 2.22 -7.90
CA PRO A 69 -14.21 3.41 -7.99
C PRO A 69 -13.49 4.58 -8.67
N ALA A 70 -14.26 5.55 -9.18
CA ALA A 70 -13.71 6.80 -9.67
C ALA A 70 -12.80 7.44 -8.60
N ASN A 71 -11.67 8.00 -9.00
CA ASN A 71 -10.60 8.53 -8.14
C ASN A 71 -9.71 7.49 -7.43
N TRP A 72 -9.84 6.21 -7.75
CA TRP A 72 -8.92 5.17 -7.34
C TRP A 72 -8.20 4.59 -8.56
N TRP A 73 -6.90 4.34 -8.44
CA TRP A 73 -6.11 3.68 -9.50
C TRP A 73 -5.23 2.59 -8.90
N CYS A 74 -4.97 1.57 -9.68
CA CYS A 74 -4.08 0.49 -9.27
C CYS A 74 -2.62 0.97 -9.36
N ASN A 75 -1.85 0.80 -8.29
CA ASN A 75 -0.42 1.10 -8.26
C ASN A 75 0.47 -0.15 -8.27
N SER A 76 -0.10 -1.30 -7.98
CA SER A 76 0.59 -2.59 -8.01
C SER A 76 -0.39 -3.73 -8.24
N ALA A 77 0.00 -4.72 -9.04
CA ALA A 77 -0.73 -5.97 -9.17
C ALA A 77 0.27 -7.09 -9.45
N GLU A 78 0.09 -8.24 -8.80
CA GLU A 78 0.95 -9.39 -8.97
C GLU A 78 0.23 -10.71 -8.65
N PHE A 79 0.61 -11.78 -9.31
CA PHE A 79 0.22 -13.14 -8.93
C PHE A 79 1.46 -13.90 -8.46
N ILE A 80 1.40 -14.44 -7.24
CA ILE A 80 2.50 -15.18 -6.64
C ILE A 80 2.25 -16.69 -6.81
N LEU A 81 2.86 -17.27 -7.83
CA LEU A 81 2.70 -18.69 -8.21
C LEU A 81 3.41 -19.66 -7.29
N LYS A 82 4.57 -19.29 -6.79
CA LYS A 82 5.44 -20.18 -5.99
C LYS A 82 5.82 -19.48 -4.68
N PRO A 83 4.87 -19.27 -3.77
CA PRO A 83 5.14 -18.63 -2.50
C PRO A 83 5.86 -19.61 -1.55
N ILE A 84 6.64 -19.03 -0.62
CA ILE A 84 7.35 -19.81 0.42
C ILE A 84 6.35 -20.50 1.37
N ASP A 85 5.18 -19.87 1.58
CA ASP A 85 4.11 -20.35 2.46
C ASP A 85 3.14 -21.33 1.77
N ALA A 86 3.44 -21.72 0.53
CA ALA A 86 2.65 -22.63 -0.31
C ALA A 86 1.21 -22.18 -0.62
N VAL A 87 0.82 -20.96 -0.26
CA VAL A 87 -0.51 -20.42 -0.57
C VAL A 87 -0.40 -19.42 -1.71
N GLN A 88 -0.93 -19.77 -2.86
CA GLN A 88 -0.93 -18.91 -4.03
C GLN A 88 -1.84 -17.70 -3.80
N THR A 89 -1.37 -16.53 -4.21
CA THR A 89 -2.11 -15.28 -3.98
C THR A 89 -2.05 -14.37 -5.18
N PHE A 90 -3.19 -13.77 -5.51
CA PHE A 90 -3.27 -12.59 -6.34
C PHE A 90 -3.39 -11.35 -5.46
N LYS A 91 -2.53 -10.37 -5.66
CA LYS A 91 -2.52 -9.12 -4.90
C LYS A 91 -2.64 -7.93 -5.81
N ALA A 92 -3.37 -6.92 -5.36
CA ALA A 92 -3.39 -5.61 -5.99
C ALA A 92 -3.44 -4.51 -4.94
N GLY A 93 -2.83 -3.38 -5.24
CA GLY A 93 -2.87 -2.18 -4.43
C GLY A 93 -3.56 -1.06 -5.20
N PHE A 94 -4.46 -0.38 -4.53
CA PHE A 94 -5.19 0.77 -5.07
C PHE A 94 -4.90 2.00 -4.23
N VAL A 95 -4.64 3.10 -4.90
CA VAL A 95 -4.39 4.40 -4.28
C VAL A 95 -5.53 5.34 -4.64
N GLY A 96 -6.09 5.97 -3.65
CA GLY A 96 -7.08 7.03 -3.80
C GLY A 96 -6.47 8.42 -3.60
N SER A 97 -7.30 9.45 -3.67
CA SER A 97 -6.93 10.80 -3.27
C SER A 97 -6.56 10.84 -1.77
N ASP A 98 -5.81 11.85 -1.35
CA ASP A 98 -5.46 12.12 0.06
C ASP A 98 -4.70 10.98 0.78
N VAL A 99 -3.75 10.34 0.06
CA VAL A 99 -2.87 9.28 0.61
C VAL A 99 -3.67 8.05 1.09
N LYS A 100 -4.88 7.85 0.61
CA LYS A 100 -5.67 6.66 0.89
C LYS A 100 -5.13 5.46 0.14
N TYR A 101 -5.18 4.31 0.77
CA TYR A 101 -4.71 3.05 0.18
C TYR A 101 -5.64 1.90 0.55
N ILE A 102 -5.99 1.09 -0.44
CA ILE A 102 -6.68 -0.19 -0.25
C ILE A 102 -5.88 -1.28 -0.95
N GLY A 103 -5.42 -2.24 -0.17
CA GLY A 103 -4.85 -3.48 -0.64
C GLY A 103 -5.93 -4.54 -0.81
N TYR A 104 -5.85 -5.28 -1.89
CA TYR A 104 -6.68 -6.43 -2.20
C TYR A 104 -5.80 -7.67 -2.29
N THR A 105 -6.22 -8.75 -1.65
CA THR A 105 -5.54 -10.05 -1.78
C THR A 105 -6.58 -11.14 -1.91
N GLN A 106 -6.49 -11.93 -2.96
CA GLN A 106 -7.21 -13.18 -3.13
C GLN A 106 -6.23 -14.32 -2.89
N ALA A 107 -6.53 -15.19 -1.93
CA ALA A 107 -5.69 -16.32 -1.54
C ALA A 107 -6.45 -17.62 -1.84
N PHE A 108 -5.76 -18.56 -2.47
CA PHE A 108 -6.34 -19.78 -3.00
C PHE A 108 -5.88 -20.98 -2.18
N GLU A 109 -6.79 -21.91 -1.92
CA GLU A 109 -6.52 -23.18 -1.23
C GLU A 109 -5.72 -23.00 0.07
N THR A 110 -6.12 -21.99 0.86
CA THR A 110 -5.41 -21.66 2.09
C THR A 110 -5.51 -22.77 3.14
N ASN A 111 -4.58 -22.79 4.06
CA ASN A 111 -4.63 -23.66 5.23
C ASN A 111 -4.85 -22.85 6.52
N PRO A 112 -5.33 -23.51 7.61
CA PRO A 112 -5.64 -22.83 8.87
C PRO A 112 -4.45 -22.08 9.48
N THR A 113 -3.23 -22.61 9.34
CA THR A 113 -2.02 -21.98 9.86
C THR A 113 -1.73 -20.68 9.12
N TRP A 114 -1.85 -20.67 7.80
CA TRP A 114 -1.66 -19.48 6.98
C TRP A 114 -2.68 -18.40 7.36
N LEU A 115 -3.96 -18.78 7.47
CA LEU A 115 -5.02 -17.85 7.86
C LEU A 115 -4.77 -17.26 9.26
N ALA A 116 -4.42 -18.11 10.22
CA ALA A 116 -4.09 -17.68 11.59
C ALA A 116 -2.93 -16.67 11.61
N LEU A 117 -1.91 -16.88 10.79
CA LEU A 117 -0.79 -15.94 10.66
C LEU A 117 -1.22 -14.59 10.05
N LYS A 118 -2.12 -14.60 9.06
CA LYS A 118 -2.66 -13.34 8.47
C LYS A 118 -3.53 -12.56 9.45
N LEU A 119 -4.21 -13.23 10.35
CA LEU A 119 -5.07 -12.63 11.37
C LEU A 119 -4.34 -12.40 12.71
N ASN A 120 -3.07 -12.78 12.82
CA ASN A 120 -2.31 -12.60 14.04
C ASN A 120 -2.27 -11.13 14.48
N GLY A 121 -2.54 -10.88 15.78
CA GLY A 121 -2.60 -9.54 16.35
C GLY A 121 -3.85 -8.75 15.98
N LYS A 122 -4.88 -9.41 15.42
CA LYS A 122 -6.16 -8.79 15.07
C LYS A 122 -7.32 -9.40 15.87
N VAL A 123 -8.35 -8.59 16.08
CA VAL A 123 -9.60 -9.00 16.72
C VAL A 123 -10.77 -8.79 15.75
N LEU A 124 -11.70 -9.72 15.73
CA LEU A 124 -12.98 -9.58 15.05
C LEU A 124 -13.79 -8.50 15.75
N THR A 125 -14.18 -7.47 15.03
CA THR A 125 -14.90 -6.30 15.58
C THR A 125 -16.30 -6.13 15.00
N GLY A 126 -16.65 -6.85 13.96
CA GLY A 126 -17.96 -6.78 13.34
C GLY A 126 -18.03 -7.55 12.03
N GLU A 127 -19.16 -7.41 11.37
CA GLU A 127 -19.43 -8.01 10.06
C GLU A 127 -20.08 -6.98 9.13
N TYR A 128 -19.85 -7.14 7.84
CA TYR A 128 -20.50 -6.38 6.79
C TYR A 128 -21.09 -7.36 5.77
N SER A 129 -22.37 -7.22 5.47
CA SER A 129 -23.04 -8.05 4.46
C SER A 129 -23.18 -7.27 3.16
N SER A 130 -22.64 -7.82 2.09
CA SER A 130 -22.74 -7.31 0.74
C SER A 130 -23.50 -8.35 -0.12
N GLY A 131 -24.82 -8.19 -0.19
CA GLY A 131 -25.67 -9.09 -0.94
C GLY A 131 -25.60 -10.54 -0.45
N LYS A 132 -24.88 -11.43 -1.16
CA LYS A 132 -24.76 -12.85 -0.84
C LYS A 132 -23.65 -13.17 0.15
N TYR A 133 -22.63 -12.33 0.22
CA TYR A 133 -21.41 -12.61 0.96
C TYR A 133 -21.36 -11.83 2.27
N THR A 134 -20.75 -12.43 3.28
CA THR A 134 -20.50 -11.81 4.59
C THR A 134 -18.99 -11.60 4.75
N TRP A 135 -18.62 -10.37 5.05
CA TRP A 135 -17.27 -9.93 5.33
C TRP A 135 -17.06 -9.80 6.84
N GLN A 136 -16.09 -10.47 7.37
CA GLN A 136 -15.65 -10.30 8.76
C GLN A 136 -14.71 -9.11 8.86
N ILE A 137 -14.96 -8.21 9.81
CA ILE A 137 -14.16 -7.01 10.02
C ILE A 137 -13.18 -7.23 11.15
N TYR A 138 -11.90 -7.15 10.85
CA TYR A 138 -10.82 -7.28 11.81
C TYR A 138 -10.09 -5.95 12.00
N LYS A 139 -9.72 -5.66 13.26
CA LYS A 139 -8.87 -4.52 13.61
C LYS A 139 -7.67 -4.98 14.41
N SER A 140 -6.54 -4.31 14.26
CA SER A 140 -5.36 -4.58 15.08
C SER A 140 -5.66 -4.32 16.56
N VAL A 141 -5.18 -5.21 17.44
CA VAL A 141 -5.28 -5.04 18.90
C VAL A 141 -4.60 -3.74 19.33
N VAL A 142 -3.43 -3.46 18.74
CA VAL A 142 -2.72 -2.20 18.93
C VAL A 142 -2.85 -1.39 17.66
N GLN A 143 -3.63 -0.32 17.73
CA GLN A 143 -3.79 0.59 16.60
C GLN A 143 -2.64 1.58 16.53
N SER A 144 -2.16 1.84 15.34
CA SER A 144 -1.09 2.77 15.09
C SER A 144 -1.60 4.20 14.93
N THR A 145 -0.79 5.17 15.34
CA THR A 145 -1.05 6.58 15.07
C THR A 145 0.18 7.18 14.37
N PRO A 146 0.12 7.53 13.07
CA PRO A 146 -1.01 7.35 12.16
C PRO A 146 -1.34 5.88 11.86
N ALA A 147 -2.56 5.62 11.41
CA ALA A 147 -3.03 4.28 11.08
C ALA A 147 -2.15 3.61 10.00
N LYS A 148 -1.86 2.34 10.18
CA LYS A 148 -1.10 1.52 9.22
C LYS A 148 -2.04 0.68 8.36
N THR A 149 -1.54 0.29 7.20
CA THR A 149 -2.27 -0.47 6.18
C THR A 149 -2.95 -1.74 6.72
N MET A 150 -2.36 -2.38 7.72
CA MET A 150 -2.89 -3.63 8.29
C MET A 150 -3.73 -3.43 9.55
N ASP A 151 -4.01 -2.19 9.97
CA ASP A 151 -4.80 -1.93 11.20
C ASP A 151 -6.29 -2.17 11.00
N TYR A 152 -6.78 -2.12 9.77
CA TYR A 152 -8.15 -2.46 9.38
C TYR A 152 -8.14 -3.47 8.24
N MET A 153 -9.00 -4.49 8.34
CA MET A 153 -9.10 -5.53 7.33
C MET A 153 -10.51 -6.11 7.29
N MET A 154 -11.03 -6.28 6.10
CA MET A 154 -12.23 -7.07 5.82
C MET A 154 -11.82 -8.38 5.18
N VAL A 155 -12.40 -9.48 5.63
CA VAL A 155 -12.07 -10.84 5.18
C VAL A 155 -13.35 -11.58 4.81
N MET A 156 -13.38 -12.15 3.63
CA MET A 156 -14.48 -12.97 3.15
C MET A 156 -13.96 -14.34 2.74
N ASN A 157 -14.66 -15.40 3.14
CA ASN A 157 -14.45 -16.75 2.61
C ASN A 157 -15.28 -16.90 1.32
N ASN A 158 -14.60 -17.06 0.21
CA ASN A 158 -15.27 -17.18 -1.09
C ASN A 158 -15.82 -18.60 -1.32
N GLN A 159 -15.05 -19.64 -1.08
CA GLN A 159 -15.41 -21.07 -1.10
C GLN A 159 -14.17 -21.93 -0.72
N LYS A 160 -14.38 -23.15 -0.22
CA LYS A 160 -13.35 -24.22 -0.12
C LYS A 160 -11.95 -23.76 0.35
N ASN A 161 -11.85 -22.90 1.34
CA ASN A 161 -10.59 -22.33 1.82
C ASN A 161 -9.98 -21.23 0.93
N ASP A 162 -10.76 -20.65 0.02
CA ASP A 162 -10.36 -19.44 -0.69
C ASP A 162 -10.81 -18.22 0.08
N TYR A 163 -9.91 -17.27 0.29
CA TYR A 163 -10.17 -16.06 1.04
C TYR A 163 -9.87 -14.82 0.25
N VAL A 164 -10.70 -13.81 0.46
CA VAL A 164 -10.51 -12.47 -0.07
C VAL A 164 -10.28 -11.52 1.08
N PHE A 165 -9.22 -10.72 1.00
CA PHE A 165 -8.85 -9.72 1.97
C PHE A 165 -8.88 -8.33 1.32
N VAL A 166 -9.53 -7.39 2.00
CA VAL A 166 -9.47 -5.96 1.67
C VAL A 166 -8.98 -5.24 2.92
N TYR A 167 -7.86 -4.52 2.81
CA TYR A 167 -7.20 -3.90 3.95
C TYR A 167 -6.55 -2.58 3.54
N GLY A 168 -6.32 -1.68 4.49
CA GLY A 168 -5.68 -0.44 4.10
C GLY A 168 -5.90 0.71 5.08
N VAL A 169 -5.69 1.91 4.54
CA VAL A 169 -5.96 3.19 5.20
C VAL A 169 -6.94 3.97 4.33
N ALA A 170 -8.21 3.88 4.68
CA ALA A 170 -9.33 4.47 3.95
C ALA A 170 -10.53 4.64 4.90
N GLU A 171 -11.59 5.26 4.45
CA GLU A 171 -12.84 5.32 5.18
C GLU A 171 -13.60 4.00 5.10
N THR A 172 -14.38 3.67 6.11
CA THR A 172 -15.18 2.44 6.15
C THR A 172 -16.05 2.28 4.89
N LYS A 173 -16.67 3.36 4.44
CA LYS A 173 -17.50 3.37 3.23
C LYS A 173 -16.73 3.01 1.96
N GLU A 174 -15.46 3.33 1.89
CA GLU A 174 -14.60 2.98 0.75
C GLU A 174 -14.30 1.48 0.75
N PHE A 175 -14.01 0.89 1.91
CA PHE A 175 -13.90 -0.57 2.04
C PHE A 175 -15.18 -1.29 1.64
N GLU A 176 -16.35 -0.80 2.08
CA GLU A 176 -17.64 -1.33 1.69
C GLU A 176 -17.87 -1.26 0.18
N THR A 177 -17.45 -0.16 -0.47
CA THR A 177 -17.55 0.00 -1.93
C THR A 177 -16.70 -1.05 -2.65
N PHE A 178 -15.46 -1.31 -2.20
CA PHE A 178 -14.62 -2.37 -2.76
C PHE A 178 -15.21 -3.77 -2.51
N ALA A 179 -15.75 -4.02 -1.32
CA ALA A 179 -16.41 -5.29 -1.00
C ALA A 179 -17.62 -5.53 -1.91
N ASN A 180 -18.46 -4.53 -2.12
CA ASN A 180 -19.61 -4.61 -3.02
C ASN A 180 -19.20 -4.92 -4.47
N GLU A 181 -18.17 -4.25 -4.99
CA GLU A 181 -17.67 -4.50 -6.35
C GLU A 181 -17.13 -5.93 -6.47
N ILE A 182 -16.42 -6.45 -5.47
CA ILE A 182 -15.95 -7.84 -5.44
C ILE A 182 -17.14 -8.81 -5.49
N ASP A 183 -18.16 -8.56 -4.68
CA ASP A 183 -19.34 -9.41 -4.63
C ASP A 183 -20.13 -9.39 -5.94
N ASP A 184 -20.24 -8.23 -6.59
CA ASP A 184 -20.88 -8.09 -7.90
C ASP A 184 -20.14 -8.89 -8.98
N ARG A 185 -18.81 -8.89 -8.94
CA ARG A 185 -17.99 -9.70 -9.86
C ARG A 185 -18.13 -11.19 -9.64
N LEU A 186 -18.19 -11.61 -8.39
CA LEU A 186 -18.43 -13.02 -8.04
C LEU A 186 -19.79 -13.49 -8.52
N ARG A 187 -20.83 -12.66 -8.41
CA ARG A 187 -22.19 -12.97 -8.91
C ARG A 187 -22.24 -13.05 -10.44
N GLY A 188 -21.54 -12.14 -11.12
CA GLY A 188 -21.47 -12.13 -12.59
C GLY A 188 -20.79 -13.38 -13.18
N VAL A 189 -19.84 -13.97 -12.46
CA VAL A 189 -19.19 -15.23 -12.86
C VAL A 189 -20.11 -16.44 -12.66
N THR A 190 -20.97 -16.42 -11.65
CA THR A 190 -21.88 -17.54 -11.34
C THR A 190 -23.08 -17.64 -12.29
N GLN A 191 -23.34 -16.63 -13.11
CA GLN A 191 -24.47 -16.61 -14.07
C GLN A 191 -24.10 -17.10 -15.48
N ILE A 192 -22.86 -17.47 -15.74
CA ILE A 192 -22.36 -17.88 -17.08
C ILE A 192 -22.12 -19.39 -17.17
N ASP A 193 -22.27 -20.11 -16.06
CA ASP A 193 -22.28 -21.59 -16.00
C ASP A 193 -23.75 -22.07 -16.03
#